data_8f26776d84827b0dfe95c65c86aa81a1
#
_entry.id   8f26776d84827b0dfe95c65c86aa81a1
#
_cell.length_a   1.000
_cell.length_b   1.000
_cell.length_c   1.000
_cell.angle_alpha   90.00
_cell.angle_beta   90.00
_cell.angle_gamma   90.00
#
_symmetry.space_group_name_H-M   'P 1'
#
loop_
_entity.id
_entity.type
_entity.pdbx_description
1 polymer ?
#
loop_
_entity_poly.entity_id
_entity_poly.type
_entity_poly.pdbx_seq_one_letter_code
_entity_poly.pdbx_strand_id
1 'polypeptide(L)'
;TAFTGLADGGGISAGTLARIPFSIVLGILAGAACGSLLAAVFRRLRLRDSAKVLILLSISFLLVTLEDSLSGRMGFSGLIAVVAAGVALQRKRGEVAARLSAKYAKLWVAAELLLFVLVGATVDLRYAAGAGTKAVLLIFLVLLFRMLGVWVCLLRTRLSLRERAFCMLAYCPKATVQAAIGSIPLGMGLACGDIVLTVAVLSILITAPLGAFAIDCTYQRLLKKS
;
A
#
# COMPACT_ATOMS: atom_id res chain seq x y z
N THR A 1 -3.36 -10.27 -8.97
CA THR A 1 -2.45 -11.12 -9.75
C THR A 1 -2.58 -12.62 -9.41
N ALA A 2 -1.97 -13.20 -8.34
CA ALA A 2 -2.15 -14.63 -8.00
C ALA A 2 -3.58 -14.95 -7.52
N PHE A 3 -4.17 -14.07 -6.73
CA PHE A 3 -5.56 -14.22 -6.25
C PHE A 3 -6.61 -13.93 -7.32
N THR A 4 -6.33 -13.06 -8.27
CA THR A 4 -7.24 -12.80 -9.40
C THR A 4 -7.28 -14.00 -10.35
N GLY A 5 -6.16 -14.72 -10.56
CA GLY A 5 -6.15 -15.96 -11.31
C GLY A 5 -6.92 -17.12 -10.65
N LEU A 6 -7.10 -17.08 -9.32
CA LEU A 6 -7.98 -18.02 -8.59
C LEU A 6 -9.47 -17.73 -8.82
N ALA A 7 -9.84 -16.46 -8.99
CA ALA A 7 -11.22 -16.07 -9.27
C ALA A 7 -11.68 -16.51 -10.68
N ASP A 8 -10.74 -16.67 -11.62
CA ASP A 8 -10.97 -17.15 -12.98
C ASP A 8 -10.95 -18.71 -13.10
N GLY A 9 -10.96 -19.43 -11.97
CA GLY A 9 -10.98 -20.90 -11.96
C GLY A 9 -9.64 -21.58 -12.25
N GLY A 10 -8.55 -20.84 -12.31
CA GLY A 10 -7.19 -21.36 -12.45
C GLY A 10 -6.64 -21.85 -11.11
N GLY A 11 -6.30 -23.13 -11.00
CA GLY A 11 -5.69 -23.70 -9.81
C GLY A 11 -4.31 -23.04 -9.49
N ILE A 12 -3.95 -22.98 -8.21
CA ILE A 12 -2.61 -22.53 -7.79
C ILE A 12 -1.57 -23.55 -8.29
N SER A 13 -0.89 -23.24 -9.39
CA SER A 13 0.21 -24.06 -9.85
C SER A 13 1.49 -23.67 -9.11
N ALA A 14 2.38 -24.64 -8.86
CA ALA A 14 3.69 -24.37 -8.25
C ALA A 14 4.48 -23.31 -9.04
N GLY A 15 4.27 -23.21 -10.35
CA GLY A 15 4.84 -22.17 -11.20
C GLY A 15 4.37 -20.76 -10.87
N THR A 16 3.11 -20.61 -10.44
CA THR A 16 2.56 -19.29 -10.02
C THR A 16 3.21 -18.82 -8.72
N LEU A 17 3.42 -19.75 -7.77
CA LEU A 17 4.11 -19.45 -6.51
C LEU A 17 5.58 -19.07 -6.72
N ALA A 18 6.29 -19.74 -7.64
CA ALA A 18 7.68 -19.43 -7.96
C ALA A 18 7.85 -18.08 -8.69
N ARG A 19 6.82 -17.62 -9.42
CA ARG A 19 6.84 -16.31 -10.09
C ARG A 19 6.84 -15.13 -9.11
N ILE A 20 6.25 -15.28 -7.89
CA ILE A 20 6.19 -14.22 -6.90
C ILE A 20 7.58 -13.77 -6.44
N PRO A 21 8.47 -14.66 -5.90
CA PRO A 21 9.80 -14.23 -5.51
C PRO A 21 10.65 -13.75 -6.70
N PHE A 22 10.47 -14.34 -7.86
CA PHE A 22 11.17 -13.89 -9.07
C PHE A 22 10.79 -12.45 -9.46
N SER A 23 9.49 -12.10 -9.43
CA SER A 23 9.02 -10.76 -9.72
C SER A 23 9.54 -9.72 -8.73
N ILE A 24 9.68 -10.10 -7.47
CA ILE A 24 10.24 -9.25 -6.43
C ILE A 24 11.72 -8.95 -6.72
N VAL A 25 12.51 -9.99 -6.97
CA VAL A 25 13.95 -9.84 -7.26
C VAL A 25 14.17 -8.99 -8.51
N LEU A 26 13.43 -9.27 -9.59
CA LEU A 26 13.54 -8.53 -10.83
C LEU A 26 13.14 -7.05 -10.63
N GLY A 27 12.07 -6.80 -9.87
CA GLY A 27 11.63 -5.45 -9.49
C GLY A 27 12.71 -4.70 -8.70
N ILE A 28 13.35 -5.35 -7.72
CA ILE A 28 14.43 -4.74 -6.94
C ILE A 28 15.62 -4.38 -7.83
N LEU A 29 16.06 -5.30 -8.70
CA LEU A 29 17.21 -5.07 -9.58
C LEU A 29 16.93 -3.93 -10.57
N ALA A 30 15.80 -3.97 -11.26
CA ALA A 30 15.41 -2.94 -12.22
C ALA A 30 15.24 -1.57 -11.53
N GLY A 31 14.60 -1.54 -10.37
CA GLY A 31 14.42 -0.32 -9.59
C GLY A 31 15.75 0.25 -9.08
N ALA A 32 16.63 -0.58 -8.56
CA ALA A 32 17.95 -0.15 -8.11
C ALA A 32 18.82 0.39 -9.26
N ALA A 33 18.76 -0.24 -10.44
CA ALA A 33 19.42 0.25 -11.64
C ALA A 33 18.85 1.61 -12.07
N CYS A 34 17.53 1.73 -12.14
CA CYS A 34 16.84 2.96 -12.50
C CYS A 34 17.15 4.11 -11.51
N GLY A 35 17.05 3.88 -10.20
CA GLY A 35 17.36 4.87 -9.17
C GLY A 35 18.83 5.29 -9.17
N SER A 36 19.74 4.36 -9.51
CA SER A 36 21.15 4.63 -9.68
C SER A 36 21.43 5.53 -10.88
N LEU A 37 20.75 5.27 -11.99
CA LEU A 37 20.82 6.08 -13.21
C LEU A 37 20.29 7.49 -12.93
N LEU A 38 19.14 7.61 -12.26
CA LEU A 38 18.57 8.88 -11.85
C LEU A 38 19.52 9.69 -10.95
N ALA A 39 20.16 9.03 -9.98
CA ALA A 39 21.15 9.67 -9.14
C ALA A 39 22.34 10.23 -9.95
N ALA A 40 22.78 9.50 -11.00
CA ALA A 40 23.84 9.95 -11.91
C ALA A 40 23.38 11.13 -12.78
N VAL A 41 22.16 11.06 -13.32
CA VAL A 41 21.55 12.15 -14.12
C VAL A 41 21.40 13.41 -13.27
N PHE A 42 20.86 13.30 -12.06
CA PHE A 42 20.69 14.44 -11.14
C PHE A 42 22.02 15.02 -10.62
N ARG A 43 23.11 14.26 -10.74
CA ARG A 43 24.47 14.76 -10.47
C ARG A 43 24.98 15.62 -11.62
N ARG A 44 24.75 15.19 -12.85
CA ARG A 44 25.25 15.89 -14.05
C ARG A 44 24.40 17.10 -14.42
N LEU A 45 23.08 16.98 -14.28
CA LEU A 45 22.13 18.02 -14.66
C LEU A 45 21.70 18.82 -13.43
N ARG A 46 21.91 20.13 -13.44
CA ARG A 46 21.44 21.08 -12.40
C ARG A 46 19.94 21.39 -12.62
N LEU A 47 19.09 20.39 -12.47
CA LEU A 47 17.65 20.54 -12.61
C LEU A 47 17.02 21.14 -11.35
N ARG A 48 15.96 21.93 -11.52
CA ARG A 48 15.09 22.38 -10.42
C ARG A 48 14.41 21.18 -9.76
N ASP A 49 14.19 21.23 -8.45
CA ASP A 49 13.60 20.11 -7.71
C ASP A 49 12.20 19.75 -8.21
N SER A 50 11.41 20.72 -8.75
CA SER A 50 10.11 20.42 -9.37
C SER A 50 10.24 19.56 -10.62
N ALA A 51 11.25 19.82 -11.48
CA ALA A 51 11.51 18.98 -12.64
C ALA A 51 11.95 17.56 -12.24
N LYS A 52 12.73 17.42 -11.18
CA LYS A 52 13.12 16.09 -10.64
C LYS A 52 11.90 15.32 -10.14
N VAL A 53 10.94 15.99 -9.47
CA VAL A 53 9.67 15.36 -9.04
C VAL A 53 8.90 14.84 -10.24
N LEU A 54 8.75 15.64 -11.30
CA LEU A 54 8.07 15.20 -12.52
C LEU A 54 8.76 14.01 -13.19
N ILE A 55 10.08 14.03 -13.29
CA ILE A 55 10.86 12.93 -13.88
C ILE A 55 10.66 11.66 -13.05
N LEU A 56 10.75 11.73 -11.71
CA LEU A 56 10.52 10.58 -10.84
C LEU A 56 9.10 10.05 -10.97
N LEU A 57 8.11 10.94 -11.02
CA LEU A 57 6.70 10.55 -11.19
C LEU A 57 6.49 9.82 -12.52
N SER A 58 7.01 10.40 -13.62
CA SER A 58 6.92 9.80 -14.98
C SER A 58 7.57 8.40 -15.00
N ILE A 59 8.75 8.26 -14.40
CA ILE A 59 9.45 6.97 -14.32
C ILE A 59 8.67 5.98 -13.45
N SER A 60 8.05 6.43 -12.36
CA SER A 60 7.21 5.56 -11.53
C SER A 60 6.02 5.03 -12.32
N PHE A 61 5.34 5.86 -13.11
CA PHE A 61 4.27 5.41 -14.00
C PHE A 61 4.78 4.44 -15.06
N LEU A 62 5.93 4.73 -15.68
CA LEU A 62 6.52 3.83 -16.68
C LEU A 62 6.86 2.45 -16.08
N LEU A 63 7.40 2.39 -14.87
CA LEU A 63 7.69 1.13 -14.18
C LEU A 63 6.42 0.34 -13.87
N VAL A 64 5.34 1.00 -13.48
CA VAL A 64 4.04 0.35 -13.24
C VAL A 64 3.41 -0.12 -14.55
N THR A 65 3.40 0.71 -15.59
CA THR A 65 2.91 0.31 -16.93
C THR A 65 3.72 -0.85 -17.51
N LEU A 66 5.01 -0.89 -17.23
CA LEU A 66 5.87 -2.01 -17.65
C LEU A 66 5.45 -3.32 -16.97
N GLU A 67 5.00 -3.27 -15.71
CA GLU A 67 4.41 -4.42 -15.01
C GLU A 67 3.22 -4.97 -15.79
N ASP A 68 2.28 -4.10 -16.19
CA ASP A 68 1.09 -4.50 -16.94
C ASP A 68 1.45 -5.12 -18.29
N SER A 69 2.42 -4.54 -19.00
CA SER A 69 2.89 -5.03 -20.29
C SER A 69 3.63 -6.37 -20.21
N LEU A 70 4.30 -6.65 -19.08
CA LEU A 70 5.07 -7.89 -18.84
C LEU A 70 4.28 -8.95 -18.08
N SER A 71 3.08 -8.63 -17.57
CA SER A 71 2.30 -9.49 -16.67
C SER A 71 1.93 -10.86 -17.27
N GLY A 72 1.96 -11.01 -18.59
CA GLY A 72 1.74 -12.28 -19.27
C GLY A 72 2.99 -13.13 -19.52
N ARG A 73 4.20 -12.52 -19.56
CA ARG A 73 5.44 -13.18 -20.00
C ARG A 73 6.47 -13.37 -18.90
N MET A 74 6.74 -12.33 -18.14
CA MET A 74 7.71 -12.34 -17.04
C MET A 74 7.11 -11.71 -15.81
N GLY A 75 7.27 -12.34 -14.64
CA GLY A 75 6.89 -11.71 -13.38
C GLY A 75 7.78 -10.49 -13.13
N PHE A 76 7.20 -9.31 -13.15
CA PHE A 76 7.85 -8.05 -12.80
C PHE A 76 6.94 -7.28 -11.84
N SER A 77 7.51 -6.72 -10.77
CA SER A 77 6.74 -5.88 -9.85
C SER A 77 7.20 -4.42 -9.96
N GLY A 78 6.37 -3.62 -10.61
CA GLY A 78 6.60 -2.18 -10.82
C GLY A 78 6.61 -1.40 -9.52
N LEU A 79 5.71 -1.73 -8.58
CA LEU A 79 5.67 -1.06 -7.28
C LEU A 79 6.94 -1.31 -6.46
N ILE A 80 7.46 -2.54 -6.46
CA ILE A 80 8.73 -2.87 -5.80
C ILE A 80 9.88 -2.15 -6.50
N ALA A 81 9.85 -2.05 -7.83
CA ALA A 81 10.85 -1.31 -8.58
C ALA A 81 10.84 0.18 -8.22
N VAL A 82 9.69 0.80 -8.06
CA VAL A 82 9.59 2.20 -7.61
C VAL A 82 10.18 2.39 -6.22
N VAL A 83 9.88 1.50 -5.27
CA VAL A 83 10.45 1.54 -3.92
C VAL A 83 11.98 1.37 -3.97
N ALA A 84 12.48 0.39 -4.72
CA ALA A 84 13.91 0.14 -4.88
C ALA A 84 14.64 1.33 -5.54
N ALA A 85 14.01 1.99 -6.52
CA ALA A 85 14.55 3.20 -7.13
C ALA A 85 14.66 4.35 -6.12
N GLY A 86 13.65 4.54 -5.27
CA GLY A 86 13.67 5.52 -4.18
C GLY A 86 14.80 5.26 -3.19
N VAL A 87 14.96 4.00 -2.75
CA VAL A 87 16.05 3.59 -1.84
C VAL A 87 17.43 3.80 -2.47
N ALA A 88 17.60 3.44 -3.74
CA ALA A 88 18.85 3.63 -4.47
C ALA A 88 19.22 5.12 -4.62
N LEU A 89 18.21 5.97 -4.91
CA LEU A 89 18.39 7.42 -4.96
C LEU A 89 18.77 7.98 -3.58
N GLN A 90 18.07 7.54 -2.53
CA GLN A 90 18.35 7.98 -1.16
C GLN A 90 19.78 7.62 -0.72
N ARG A 91 20.23 6.40 -0.99
CA ARG A 91 21.60 5.96 -0.64
C ARG A 91 22.67 6.73 -1.38
N LYS A 92 22.44 7.12 -2.63
CA LYS A 92 23.44 7.82 -3.45
C LYS A 92 23.38 9.34 -3.33
N ARG A 93 22.20 9.92 -3.05
CA ARG A 93 21.93 11.36 -3.03
C ARG A 93 20.91 11.73 -1.95
N GLY A 94 21.23 11.46 -0.68
CA GLY A 94 20.35 11.64 0.47
C GLY A 94 19.73 13.03 0.59
N GLU A 95 20.51 14.08 0.37
CA GLU A 95 20.01 15.47 0.43
C GLU A 95 18.97 15.76 -0.66
N VAL A 96 19.20 15.25 -1.87
CA VAL A 96 18.23 15.41 -2.97
C VAL A 96 16.97 14.65 -2.64
N ALA A 97 17.10 13.40 -2.18
CA ALA A 97 15.97 12.56 -1.80
C ALA A 97 15.13 13.21 -0.68
N ALA A 98 15.76 13.81 0.33
CA ALA A 98 15.06 14.51 1.41
C ALA A 98 14.24 15.72 0.90
N ARG A 99 14.82 16.55 0.01
CA ARG A 99 14.08 17.67 -0.59
C ARG A 99 12.91 17.20 -1.47
N LEU A 100 13.11 16.13 -2.23
CA LEU A 100 12.05 15.55 -3.06
C LEU A 100 10.96 14.92 -2.19
N SER A 101 11.31 14.22 -1.12
CA SER A 101 10.36 13.65 -0.16
C SER A 101 9.44 14.71 0.43
N ALA A 102 9.97 15.88 0.81
CA ALA A 102 9.15 16.99 1.31
C ALA A 102 8.14 17.52 0.27
N LYS A 103 8.50 17.49 -1.02
CA LYS A 103 7.56 17.85 -2.10
C LYS A 103 6.52 16.76 -2.36
N TYR A 104 6.93 15.50 -2.33
CA TYR A 104 6.02 14.37 -2.45
C TYR A 104 5.02 14.31 -1.30
N ALA A 105 5.42 14.65 -0.07
CA ALA A 105 4.50 14.73 1.07
C ALA A 105 3.35 15.72 0.82
N LYS A 106 3.60 16.85 0.15
CA LYS A 106 2.54 17.80 -0.24
C LYS A 106 1.64 17.27 -1.35
N LEU A 107 2.23 16.58 -2.35
CA LEU A 107 1.47 15.93 -3.42
C LEU A 107 0.61 14.78 -2.87
N TRP A 108 1.13 14.07 -1.88
CA TRP A 108 0.42 12.96 -1.24
C TRP A 108 -0.92 13.40 -0.64
N VAL A 109 -0.96 14.54 0.06
CA VAL A 109 -2.20 15.06 0.66
C VAL A 109 -3.27 15.27 -0.41
N ALA A 110 -2.92 15.89 -1.54
CA ALA A 110 -3.86 16.10 -2.63
C ALA A 110 -4.29 14.78 -3.29
N ALA A 111 -3.35 13.86 -3.52
CA ALA A 111 -3.63 12.55 -4.10
C ALA A 111 -4.50 11.69 -3.18
N GLU A 112 -4.28 11.74 -1.88
CA GLU A 112 -5.06 11.03 -0.87
C GLU A 112 -6.51 11.52 -0.83
N LEU A 113 -6.73 12.85 -0.84
CA LEU A 113 -8.07 13.42 -0.92
C LEU A 113 -8.81 12.98 -2.19
N LEU A 114 -8.14 13.05 -3.35
CA LEU A 114 -8.71 12.60 -4.61
C LEU A 114 -9.04 11.10 -4.58
N LEU A 115 -8.16 10.27 -4.03
CA LEU A 115 -8.40 8.84 -3.88
C LEU A 115 -9.68 8.57 -3.07
N PHE A 116 -9.82 9.19 -1.90
CA PHE A 116 -10.99 8.96 -1.05
C PHE A 116 -12.28 9.50 -1.68
N VAL A 117 -12.24 10.64 -2.36
CA VAL A 117 -13.41 11.17 -3.07
C VAL A 117 -13.83 10.26 -4.20
N LEU A 118 -12.88 9.82 -5.05
CA LEU A 118 -13.17 8.93 -6.17
C LEU A 118 -13.67 7.56 -5.71
N VAL A 119 -12.99 6.95 -4.75
CA VAL A 119 -13.41 5.66 -4.19
C VAL A 119 -14.76 5.77 -3.51
N GLY A 120 -15.00 6.84 -2.75
CA GLY A 120 -16.31 7.08 -2.13
C GLY A 120 -17.44 7.28 -3.15
N ALA A 121 -17.16 7.92 -4.28
CA ALA A 121 -18.13 8.12 -5.35
C ALA A 121 -18.49 6.84 -6.13
N THR A 122 -17.57 5.85 -6.15
CA THR A 122 -17.79 4.56 -6.85
C THR A 122 -18.51 3.52 -6.00
N VAL A 123 -18.67 3.76 -4.69
CA VAL A 123 -19.33 2.81 -3.78
C VAL A 123 -20.84 2.90 -3.88
N ASP A 124 -21.48 1.80 -4.19
CA ASP A 124 -22.94 1.70 -4.11
C ASP A 124 -23.38 1.43 -2.67
N LEU A 125 -24.01 2.42 -2.04
CA LEU A 125 -24.52 2.36 -0.67
C LEU A 125 -25.60 1.28 -0.49
N ARG A 126 -26.30 0.89 -1.56
CA ARG A 126 -27.32 -0.17 -1.52
C ARG A 126 -26.66 -1.54 -1.29
N TYR A 127 -25.50 -1.79 -1.91
CA TYR A 127 -24.70 -2.97 -1.64
C TYR A 127 -24.13 -2.96 -0.22
N ALA A 128 -23.71 -1.79 0.28
CA ALA A 128 -23.24 -1.66 1.66
C ALA A 128 -24.34 -1.99 2.67
N ALA A 129 -25.58 -1.55 2.43
CA ALA A 129 -26.74 -1.88 3.26
C ALA A 129 -27.14 -3.36 3.14
N GLY A 130 -27.05 -3.94 1.94
CA GLY A 130 -27.37 -5.36 1.68
C GLY A 130 -26.31 -6.34 2.19
N ALA A 131 -25.03 -5.96 2.16
CA ALA A 131 -23.93 -6.75 2.73
C ALA A 131 -23.97 -6.81 4.27
N GLY A 132 -24.59 -5.81 4.90
CA GLY A 132 -25.07 -5.73 6.28
C GLY A 132 -24.17 -6.37 7.33
N THR A 133 -24.79 -7.13 8.22
CA THR A 133 -24.14 -7.75 9.39
C THR A 133 -23.01 -8.72 9.04
N LYS A 134 -23.09 -9.42 7.90
CA LYS A 134 -22.06 -10.37 7.48
C LYS A 134 -20.74 -9.69 7.13
N ALA A 135 -20.78 -8.55 6.42
CA ALA A 135 -19.60 -7.78 6.08
C ALA A 135 -18.95 -7.16 7.33
N VAL A 136 -19.77 -6.61 8.23
CA VAL A 136 -19.30 -6.07 9.51
C VAL A 136 -18.63 -7.16 10.35
N LEU A 137 -19.25 -8.32 10.47
CA LEU A 137 -18.71 -9.47 11.22
C LEU A 137 -17.38 -9.93 10.61
N LEU A 138 -17.29 -9.99 9.27
CA LEU A 138 -16.05 -10.33 8.57
C LEU A 138 -14.93 -9.30 8.86
N ILE A 139 -15.27 -8.01 8.84
CA ILE A 139 -14.30 -6.93 9.14
C ILE A 139 -13.75 -7.09 10.55
N PHE A 140 -14.61 -7.31 11.55
CA PHE A 140 -14.17 -7.50 12.93
C PHE A 140 -13.35 -8.79 13.10
N LEU A 141 -13.73 -9.88 12.45
CA LEU A 141 -12.99 -11.14 12.48
C LEU A 141 -11.57 -10.96 11.91
N VAL A 142 -11.46 -10.33 10.73
CA VAL A 142 -10.16 -10.03 10.10
C VAL A 142 -9.33 -9.09 10.98
N LEU A 143 -9.96 -8.12 11.64
CA LEU A 143 -9.29 -7.21 12.56
C LEU A 143 -8.69 -7.97 13.76
N LEU A 144 -9.43 -8.92 14.30
CA LEU A 144 -8.98 -9.77 15.42
C LEU A 144 -7.75 -10.60 15.03
N PHE A 145 -7.79 -11.26 13.85
CA PHE A 145 -6.62 -11.98 13.33
C PHE A 145 -5.42 -11.07 13.10
N ARG A 146 -5.65 -9.86 12.61
CA ARG A 146 -4.59 -8.86 12.43
C ARG A 146 -3.96 -8.45 13.78
N MET A 147 -4.79 -8.19 14.79
CA MET A 147 -4.30 -7.86 16.14
C MET A 147 -3.48 -9.00 16.74
N LEU A 148 -3.93 -10.25 16.57
CA LEU A 148 -3.19 -11.44 16.98
C LEU A 148 -1.85 -11.54 16.25
N GLY A 149 -1.82 -11.29 14.94
CA GLY A 149 -0.59 -11.27 14.16
C GLY A 149 0.42 -10.24 14.66
N VAL A 150 -0.04 -9.02 14.93
CA VAL A 150 0.82 -7.96 15.51
C VAL A 150 1.32 -8.37 16.89
N TRP A 151 0.46 -8.94 17.74
CA TRP A 151 0.84 -9.42 19.05
C TRP A 151 1.94 -10.49 18.99
N VAL A 152 1.80 -11.47 18.10
CA VAL A 152 2.80 -12.52 17.88
C VAL A 152 4.14 -11.92 17.43
N CYS A 153 4.11 -10.95 16.50
CA CYS A 153 5.32 -10.26 16.05
C CYS A 153 6.04 -9.50 17.18
N LEU A 154 5.27 -9.00 18.15
CA LEU A 154 5.80 -8.23 19.28
C LEU A 154 6.26 -9.08 20.48
N LEU A 155 6.02 -10.40 20.48
CA LEU A 155 6.35 -11.29 21.62
C LEU A 155 7.85 -11.26 21.98
N ARG A 156 8.72 -11.14 21.00
CA ARG A 156 10.19 -11.11 21.20
C ARG A 156 10.80 -9.71 21.29
N THR A 157 9.98 -8.66 21.36
CA THR A 157 10.45 -7.28 21.50
C THR A 157 10.60 -6.89 22.98
N ARG A 158 11.46 -5.91 23.25
CA ARG A 158 11.67 -5.37 24.61
C ARG A 158 10.56 -4.41 25.07
N LEU A 159 9.43 -4.39 24.36
CA LEU A 159 8.30 -3.53 24.67
C LEU A 159 7.51 -4.06 25.87
N SER A 160 7.04 -3.17 26.73
CA SER A 160 6.13 -3.50 27.82
C SER A 160 4.77 -3.97 27.29
N LEU A 161 3.97 -4.67 28.08
CA LEU A 161 2.63 -5.12 27.68
C LEU A 161 1.73 -3.94 27.26
N ARG A 162 1.88 -2.78 27.90
CA ARG A 162 1.12 -1.56 27.56
C ARG A 162 1.51 -1.03 26.19
N GLU A 163 2.80 -0.97 25.89
CA GLU A 163 3.30 -0.53 24.60
C GLU A 163 2.91 -1.51 23.47
N ARG A 164 2.91 -2.82 23.75
CA ARG A 164 2.42 -3.83 22.79
C ARG A 164 0.94 -3.65 22.50
N ALA A 165 0.12 -3.42 23.54
CA ALA A 165 -1.30 -3.14 23.37
C ALA A 165 -1.54 -1.86 22.53
N PHE A 166 -0.75 -0.82 22.76
CA PHE A 166 -0.80 0.39 21.93
C PHE A 166 -0.43 0.11 20.47
N CYS A 167 0.63 -0.65 20.23
CA CYS A 167 1.00 -1.06 18.87
C CYS A 167 -0.12 -1.83 18.18
N MET A 168 -0.79 -2.75 18.86
CA MET A 168 -1.94 -3.47 18.31
C MET A 168 -3.06 -2.52 17.89
N LEU A 169 -3.40 -1.55 18.73
CA LEU A 169 -4.40 -0.52 18.44
C LEU A 169 -3.97 0.39 17.28
N ALA A 170 -2.71 0.81 17.26
CA ALA A 170 -2.17 1.67 16.21
C ALA A 170 -2.15 1.01 14.81
N TYR A 171 -2.11 -0.32 14.77
CA TYR A 171 -2.20 -1.09 13.53
C TYR A 171 -3.64 -1.43 13.08
N CYS A 172 -4.66 -1.09 13.88
CA CYS A 172 -6.07 -1.33 13.52
C CYS A 172 -6.56 -0.49 12.35
N PRO A 173 -6.29 0.84 12.28
CA PRO A 173 -6.82 1.67 11.23
C PRO A 173 -6.35 1.20 9.85
N LYS A 174 -7.28 1.18 8.91
CA LYS A 174 -7.03 0.88 7.50
C LYS A 174 -7.42 2.10 6.69
N ALA A 175 -6.64 2.44 5.68
CA ALA A 175 -6.88 3.65 4.92
C ALA A 175 -6.53 3.48 3.43
N THR A 176 -5.66 4.32 2.90
CA THR A 176 -5.36 4.51 1.49
C THR A 176 -5.00 3.24 0.72
N VAL A 177 -4.15 2.38 1.30
CA VAL A 177 -3.72 1.14 0.63
C VAL A 177 -4.90 0.20 0.40
N GLN A 178 -5.83 0.11 1.34
CA GLN A 178 -6.99 -0.74 1.20
C GLN A 178 -7.98 -0.18 0.18
N ALA A 179 -8.16 1.14 0.11
CA ALA A 179 -8.97 1.79 -0.90
C ALA A 179 -8.39 1.54 -2.31
N ALA A 180 -7.08 1.74 -2.47
CA ALA A 180 -6.40 1.52 -3.74
C ALA A 180 -6.46 0.05 -4.21
N ILE A 181 -6.16 -0.91 -3.33
CA ILE A 181 -6.19 -2.33 -3.68
C ILE A 181 -7.63 -2.82 -3.87
N GLY A 182 -8.58 -2.33 -3.08
CA GLY A 182 -9.99 -2.70 -3.16
C GLY A 182 -10.66 -2.34 -4.50
N SER A 183 -10.17 -1.31 -5.18
CA SER A 183 -10.67 -0.89 -6.49
C SER A 183 -10.15 -1.72 -7.66
N ILE A 184 -9.03 -2.47 -7.49
CA ILE A 184 -8.40 -3.23 -8.58
C ILE A 184 -9.35 -4.29 -9.20
N PRO A 185 -10.05 -5.15 -8.43
CA PRO A 185 -10.95 -6.14 -9.01
C PRO A 185 -12.09 -5.53 -9.82
N LEU A 186 -12.59 -4.36 -9.39
CA LEU A 186 -13.60 -3.62 -10.15
C LEU A 186 -13.02 -3.08 -11.46
N GLY A 187 -11.83 -2.50 -11.43
CA GLY A 187 -11.12 -2.02 -12.62
C GLY A 187 -10.78 -3.14 -13.63
N MET A 188 -10.65 -4.38 -13.15
CA MET A 188 -10.44 -5.57 -13.99
C MET A 188 -11.76 -6.19 -14.51
N GLY A 189 -12.92 -5.63 -14.14
CA GLY A 189 -14.23 -6.14 -14.57
C GLY A 189 -14.63 -7.48 -13.94
N LEU A 190 -14.04 -7.84 -12.78
CA LEU A 190 -14.39 -9.09 -12.10
C LEU A 190 -15.78 -9.00 -11.46
N ALA A 191 -16.56 -10.07 -11.53
CA ALA A 191 -17.91 -10.13 -10.95
C ALA A 191 -17.97 -9.86 -9.44
N CYS A 192 -16.87 -10.07 -8.71
CA CYS A 192 -16.76 -9.77 -7.30
C CYS A 192 -16.26 -8.33 -7.01
N GLY A 193 -15.97 -7.51 -8.04
CA GLY A 193 -15.35 -6.20 -7.90
C GLY A 193 -16.13 -5.25 -7.00
N ASP A 194 -17.44 -5.15 -7.20
CA ASP A 194 -18.32 -4.29 -6.39
C ASP A 194 -18.35 -4.70 -4.91
N ILE A 195 -18.41 -6.01 -4.65
CA ILE A 195 -18.41 -6.55 -3.30
C ILE A 195 -17.09 -6.25 -2.59
N VAL A 196 -15.96 -6.49 -3.27
CA VAL A 196 -14.62 -6.25 -2.71
C VAL A 196 -14.42 -4.79 -2.40
N LEU A 197 -14.78 -3.90 -3.33
CA LEU A 197 -14.68 -2.45 -3.13
C LEU A 197 -15.57 -1.99 -1.97
N THR A 198 -16.82 -2.43 -1.93
CA THR A 198 -17.77 -2.09 -0.87
C THR A 198 -17.26 -2.51 0.51
N VAL A 199 -16.78 -3.76 0.64
CA VAL A 199 -16.22 -4.26 1.91
C VAL A 199 -14.94 -3.48 2.29
N ALA A 200 -14.11 -3.15 1.32
CA ALA A 200 -12.90 -2.36 1.56
C ALA A 200 -13.24 -0.96 2.11
N VAL A 201 -14.17 -0.26 1.48
CA VAL A 201 -14.60 1.09 1.92
C VAL A 201 -15.33 1.05 3.27
N LEU A 202 -16.23 0.08 3.46
CA LEU A 202 -16.92 -0.11 4.74
C LEU A 202 -15.91 -0.38 5.87
N SER A 203 -14.88 -1.19 5.58
CA SER A 203 -13.79 -1.44 6.53
C SER A 203 -13.05 -0.15 6.90
N ILE A 204 -12.78 0.74 5.95
CA ILE A 204 -12.12 2.03 6.21
C ILE A 204 -13.02 2.93 7.07
N LEU A 205 -14.30 3.05 6.70
CA LEU A 205 -15.28 3.87 7.42
C LEU A 205 -15.46 3.45 8.88
N ILE A 206 -15.34 2.15 9.16
CA ILE A 206 -15.43 1.63 10.53
C ILE A 206 -14.09 1.74 11.25
N THR A 207 -13.00 1.27 10.64
CA THR A 207 -11.74 1.09 11.37
C THR A 207 -10.91 2.38 11.49
N ALA A 208 -11.01 3.31 10.55
CA ALA A 208 -10.22 4.55 10.61
C ALA A 208 -10.68 5.47 11.75
N PRO A 209 -11.99 5.81 11.91
CA PRO A 209 -12.42 6.63 13.04
C PRO A 209 -12.24 5.94 14.39
N LEU A 210 -12.60 4.64 14.48
CA LEU A 210 -12.43 3.87 15.71
C LEU A 210 -10.96 3.78 16.12
N GLY A 211 -10.07 3.54 15.16
CA GLY A 211 -8.64 3.46 15.43
C GLY A 211 -8.05 4.81 15.81
N ALA A 212 -8.41 5.90 15.13
CA ALA A 212 -7.98 7.25 15.49
C ALA A 212 -8.41 7.60 16.92
N PHE A 213 -9.68 7.39 17.25
CA PHE A 213 -10.21 7.62 18.58
C PHE A 213 -9.51 6.75 19.65
N ALA A 214 -9.30 5.46 19.35
CA ALA A 214 -8.60 4.55 20.25
C ALA A 214 -7.14 4.99 20.50
N ILE A 215 -6.44 5.44 19.48
CA ILE A 215 -5.08 5.97 19.58
C ILE A 215 -5.07 7.22 20.46
N ASP A 216 -5.94 8.19 20.18
CA ASP A 216 -6.01 9.46 20.92
C ASP A 216 -6.35 9.26 22.40
N CYS A 217 -7.24 8.32 22.72
CA CYS A 217 -7.60 8.00 24.11
C CYS A 217 -6.52 7.25 24.87
N THR A 218 -5.65 6.50 24.18
CA THR A 218 -4.75 5.54 24.82
C THR A 218 -3.28 5.94 24.79
N TYR A 219 -2.85 6.82 23.86
CA TYR A 219 -1.43 7.12 23.69
C TYR A 219 -0.76 7.66 24.96
N GLN A 220 -1.43 8.54 25.71
CA GLN A 220 -0.87 9.10 26.95
C GLN A 220 -0.80 8.09 28.11
N ARG A 221 -1.67 7.07 28.10
CA ARG A 221 -1.76 6.06 29.17
C ARG A 221 -0.89 4.84 28.93
N LEU A 222 -0.72 4.46 27.65
CA LEU A 222 -0.04 3.24 27.25
C LEU A 222 1.42 3.46 26.87
N LEU A 223 1.78 4.65 26.38
CA LEU A 223 3.16 5.02 26.09
C LEU A 223 3.80 5.71 27.31
N LYS A 224 4.99 5.25 27.68
CA LYS A 224 5.81 5.98 28.65
C LYS A 224 6.29 7.29 28.00
N LYS A 225 6.10 8.42 28.69
CA LYS A 225 6.83 9.65 28.36
C LYS A 225 8.32 9.35 28.61
N SER A 226 9.12 9.32 27.54
CA SER A 226 10.59 9.36 27.63
C SER A 226 11.03 10.75 28.06
#